data_767aacb1ff03344a18fc6d181b639bbb
#
_entry.id   767aacb1ff03344a18fc6d181b639bbb
#
_cell.length_a   1.000
_cell.length_b   1.000
_cell.length_c   1.000
_cell.angle_alpha   90.00
_cell.angle_beta   90.00
_cell.angle_gamma   90.00
#
_symmetry.space_group_name_H-M   'P 1'
#
loop_
_entity.id
_entity.type
_entity.pdbx_description
1 polymer ?
#
loop_
_entity_poly.entity_id
_entity_poly.type
_entity_poly.pdbx_seq_one_letter_code
_entity_poly.pdbx_strand_id
1 'polypeptide(L)' 'MPHYYFDIKHGHRFVDPSGSDLKNDDAAIAKAKVIAIGVSLDKPAVDPKRHIAVLNASREQIFSVPVYSKPSMSTT' A
#
# COMPACT_ATOMS: atom_id res chain seq x y z
N MET A 1 13.17 7.23 -14.64
CA MET A 1 12.31 7.37 -13.47
C MET A 1 12.44 6.12 -12.62
N PRO A 2 12.42 6.24 -11.28
CA PRO A 2 12.48 5.06 -10.44
C PRO A 2 11.28 4.15 -10.65
N HIS A 3 11.51 2.86 -10.47
CA HIS A 3 10.48 1.84 -10.64
C HIS A 3 10.07 1.32 -9.26
N TYR A 4 8.76 1.20 -9.04
CA TYR A 4 8.21 0.78 -7.75
C TYR A 4 7.23 -0.36 -7.94
N TYR A 5 7.13 -1.21 -6.90
CA TYR A 5 6.14 -2.28 -6.83
C TYR A 5 5.25 -2.05 -5.62
N PHE A 6 3.99 -2.45 -5.72
CA PHE A 6 2.98 -2.24 -4.69
C PHE A 6 2.32 -3.57 -4.35
N ASP A 7 2.76 -4.17 -3.26
CA ASP A 7 2.22 -5.45 -2.81
C ASP A 7 1.21 -5.22 -1.69
N ILE A 8 0.16 -6.03 -1.68
CA ILE A 8 -0.81 -6.03 -0.58
C ILE A 8 -0.42 -7.14 0.38
N LYS A 9 -0.22 -6.79 1.65
CA LYS A 9 0.19 -7.73 2.68
C LYS A 9 -0.93 -7.92 3.69
N HIS A 10 -1.00 -9.13 4.22
CA HIS A 10 -1.99 -9.56 5.21
C HIS A 10 -3.39 -9.67 4.64
N GLY A 11 -4.02 -10.76 4.94
CA GLY A 11 -5.32 -11.09 4.39
C GLY A 11 -5.19 -11.53 2.95
N HIS A 12 -5.81 -10.81 2.04
CA HIS A 12 -5.72 -11.10 0.62
C HIS A 12 -4.38 -10.62 0.08
N ARG A 13 -3.48 -11.55 -0.18
CA ARG A 13 -2.14 -11.20 -0.66
C ARG A 13 -2.15 -10.96 -2.15
N PHE A 14 -1.50 -9.89 -2.56
CA PHE A 14 -1.30 -9.56 -3.96
C PHE A 14 0.14 -9.13 -4.16
N VAL A 15 0.81 -9.72 -5.15
CA VAL A 15 2.16 -9.33 -5.53
C VAL A 15 2.09 -8.61 -6.87
N ASP A 16 2.56 -7.37 -6.91
CA ASP A 16 2.55 -6.57 -8.13
C ASP A 16 3.56 -7.15 -9.12
N PRO A 17 3.12 -7.68 -10.27
CA PRO A 17 4.03 -8.34 -11.20
C PRO A 17 4.88 -7.37 -12.03
N SER A 18 4.39 -6.19 -12.32
CA SER A 18 5.04 -5.29 -13.27
C SER A 18 5.49 -3.96 -12.68
N GLY A 19 4.83 -3.49 -11.62
CA GLY A 19 5.19 -2.23 -11.00
C GLY A 19 4.84 -1.01 -11.83
N SER A 20 5.37 0.13 -11.42
CA SER A 20 5.11 1.41 -12.09
C SER A 20 6.35 2.29 -12.01
N ASP A 21 6.58 3.05 -13.07
CA ASP A 21 7.61 4.09 -13.07
C ASP A 21 6.99 5.36 -12.51
N LEU A 22 7.58 5.90 -11.47
CA LEU A 22 7.07 7.09 -10.80
C LEU A 22 8.20 8.07 -10.57
N LYS A 23 7.84 9.32 -10.40
CA LYS A 23 8.78 10.42 -10.35
C LYS A 23 9.74 10.33 -9.16
N ASN A 24 9.21 9.98 -8.00
CA ASN A 24 9.98 9.92 -6.76
C ASN A 24 9.20 9.15 -5.69
N ASP A 25 9.78 9.04 -4.50
CA ASP A 25 9.17 8.31 -3.40
C ASP A 25 7.82 8.91 -2.98
N ASP A 26 7.71 10.25 -3.01
CA ASP A 26 6.44 10.89 -2.65
C ASP A 26 5.32 10.48 -3.59
N ALA A 27 5.61 10.37 -4.88
CA ALA A 27 4.63 9.90 -5.86
C ALA A 27 4.26 8.44 -5.59
N ALA A 28 5.22 7.62 -5.19
CA ALA A 28 4.96 6.23 -4.86
C ALA A 28 4.07 6.11 -3.63
N ILE A 29 4.33 6.91 -2.61
CA ILE A 29 3.50 6.92 -1.40
C ILE A 29 2.07 7.36 -1.73
N ALA A 30 1.93 8.41 -2.55
CA ALA A 30 0.62 8.89 -2.96
C ALA A 30 -0.15 7.80 -3.71
N LYS A 31 0.51 7.08 -4.61
CA LYS A 31 -0.14 5.97 -5.33
C LYS A 31 -0.54 4.86 -4.36
N ALA A 32 0.31 4.54 -3.40
CA ALA A 32 0.00 3.51 -2.42
C ALA A 32 -1.25 3.87 -1.60
N LYS A 33 -1.41 5.14 -1.26
CA LYS A 33 -2.58 5.61 -0.52
C LYS A 33 -3.85 5.43 -1.34
N VAL A 34 -3.80 5.70 -2.64
CA VAL A 34 -4.94 5.49 -3.53
C VAL A 34 -5.28 4.01 -3.60
N ILE A 35 -4.27 3.15 -3.73
CA ILE A 35 -4.48 1.70 -3.75
C ILE A 35 -5.10 1.24 -2.42
N ALA A 36 -4.60 1.77 -1.31
CA ALA A 36 -5.12 1.40 0.01
C ALA A 36 -6.60 1.74 0.16
N ILE A 37 -7.01 2.90 -0.34
CA ILE A 37 -8.42 3.31 -0.32
C ILE A 37 -9.26 2.30 -1.12
N GLY A 38 -8.80 1.96 -2.33
CA GLY A 38 -9.51 0.99 -3.17
C GLY A 38 -9.65 -0.36 -2.50
N VAL A 39 -8.58 -0.85 -1.89
CA VAL A 39 -8.61 -2.13 -1.19
C VAL A 39 -9.57 -2.09 0.01
N SER A 40 -9.58 -0.99 0.75
CA SER A 40 -10.46 -0.87 1.92
C SER A 40 -11.94 -0.89 1.52
N LEU A 41 -12.26 -0.38 0.33
CA LEU A 41 -13.64 -0.39 -0.16
C LEU A 41 -14.07 -1.75 -0.66
N ASP A 42 -13.13 -2.53 -1.21
CA ASP A 42 -13.43 -3.84 -1.79
C ASP A 42 -13.50 -4.96 -0.75
N LYS A 43 -12.86 -4.79 0.37
CA LYS A 43 -12.73 -5.86 1.36
C LYS A 43 -13.56 -5.54 2.59
N PRO A 44 -14.70 -6.23 2.78
CA PRO A 44 -15.53 -5.98 3.95
C PRO A 44 -14.88 -6.42 5.26
N ALA A 45 -14.02 -7.44 5.20
CA ALA A 45 -13.35 -7.92 6.41
C ALA A 45 -12.14 -7.04 6.68
N VAL A 46 -12.14 -6.37 7.83
CA VAL A 46 -11.05 -5.48 8.22
C VAL A 46 -9.95 -6.29 8.90
N ASP A 47 -8.75 -6.18 8.38
CA ASP A 47 -7.55 -6.70 9.03
C ASP A 47 -6.67 -5.49 9.32
N PRO A 48 -6.52 -5.09 10.60
CA PRO A 48 -5.76 -3.89 10.92
C PRO A 48 -4.28 -3.96 10.53
N LYS A 49 -3.77 -5.15 10.26
CA LYS A 49 -2.39 -5.31 9.79
C LYS A 49 -2.24 -5.21 8.28
N ARG A 50 -3.35 -5.19 7.54
CA ARG A 50 -3.27 -5.12 6.08
C ARG A 50 -2.67 -3.79 5.65
N HIS A 51 -1.71 -3.87 4.75
CA HIS A 51 -1.02 -2.67 4.29
C HIS A 51 -0.54 -2.85 2.86
N ILE A 52 -0.22 -1.73 2.23
CA ILE A 52 0.43 -1.71 0.93
C ILE A 52 1.92 -1.58 1.18
N ALA A 53 2.68 -2.57 0.77
CA ALA A 53 4.14 -2.51 0.83
C ALA A 53 4.65 -1.86 -0.44
N VAL A 54 5.37 -0.77 -0.32
CA VAL A 54 5.99 -0.09 -1.46
C VAL A 54 7.41 -0.59 -1.56
N LEU A 55 7.73 -1.19 -2.69
CA LEU A 55 9.04 -1.79 -2.94
C LEU A 55 9.78 -0.99 -4.01
N ASN A 56 11.10 -0.93 -3.90
CA ASN A 56 11.93 -0.30 -4.92
C ASN A 56 12.18 -1.27 -6.08
N ALA A 57 13.01 -0.86 -7.04
CA ALA A 57 13.31 -1.66 -8.23
C ALA A 57 13.93 -3.01 -7.88
N SER A 58 14.62 -3.10 -6.76
CA SER A 58 15.21 -4.36 -6.27
C SER A 58 14.24 -5.19 -5.43
N ARG A 59 12.97 -4.77 -5.35
CA ARG A 59 11.93 -5.40 -4.55
C ARG A 59 12.20 -5.36 -3.05
N GLU A 60 12.94 -4.37 -2.62
CA GLU A 60 13.14 -4.10 -1.20
C GLU A 60 12.04 -3.17 -0.71
N GLN A 61 11.40 -3.51 0.39
CA GLN A 61 10.35 -2.67 0.94
C GLN A 61 10.94 -1.40 1.53
N ILE A 62 10.47 -0.27 1.03
CA ILE A 62 10.94 1.04 1.47
C ILE A 62 9.89 1.80 2.28
N PHE A 63 8.61 1.51 2.06
CA PHE A 63 7.51 2.15 2.79
C PHE A 63 6.39 1.15 3.03
N SER A 64 5.56 1.44 4.02
CA SER A 64 4.36 0.70 4.31
C SER A 64 3.22 1.69 4.51
N VAL A 65 2.13 1.51 3.78
CA VAL A 65 0.95 2.37 3.88
C VAL A 65 -0.21 1.53 4.39
N PRO A 66 -0.79 1.84 5.55
CA PRO A 66 -1.89 1.04 6.08
C PRO A 66 -3.13 1.17 5.21
N VAL A 67 -3.81 0.05 5.00
CA VAL A 67 -5.07 0.03 4.26
C VAL A 67 -6.19 0.62 5.11
N TYR A 68 -6.21 0.26 6.39
CA TYR A 68 -7.23 0.77 7.30
C TYR A 68 -6.56 1.72 8.27
N SER A 69 -6.93 2.99 8.17
CA SER A 69 -6.47 3.97 9.13
C SER A 69 -6.99 3.60 10.50
N LYS A 70 -6.16 3.76 11.50
CA LYS A 70 -6.66 3.60 12.86
C LYS A 70 -7.73 4.64 13.09
N PRO A 71 -8.88 4.23 13.62
CA PRO A 71 -9.85 5.21 14.07
C PRO A 71 -9.20 5.97 15.20
N SER A 72 -9.07 7.11 15.07
CA SER A 72 -8.38 7.91 16.08
C SER A 72 -9.21 8.04 17.32
N MET A 73 -9.15 7.33 17.17
CA MET A 73 -9.55 7.39 17.53
C MET A 73 -10.14 7.86 18.10
N SER A 74 -10.35 7.63 18.24
CA SER A 74 -10.79 7.93 18.43
C SER A 74 -11.23 8.32 19.17
N THR A 75 -11.41 8.29 19.50
CA THR A 75 -11.73 8.55 19.96
C THR A 75 -12.00 8.88 20.58
N THR A 76 -12.11 8.90 20.83
CA THR A 76 -12.22 8.99 21.15
C THR A 76 -12.25 9.09 21.41
#